data_103e55cc12ecc21c9bf83fd36f2ea168
#
_entry.id   103e55cc12ecc21c9bf83fd36f2ea168
#
_cell.length_a   1.000
_cell.length_b   1.000
_cell.length_c   1.000
_cell.angle_alpha   90.00
_cell.angle_beta   90.00
_cell.angle_gamma   90.00
#
_symmetry.space_group_name_H-M   'P 1'
#
loop_
_entity.id
_entity.type
_entity.pdbx_description
1 polymer ?
#
loop_
_entity_poly.entity_id
_entity_poly.type
_entity_poly.pdbx_seq_one_letter_code
_entity_poly.pdbx_strand_id
1 'polypeptide(L)' 'MVKPLSLTYDELLVQAEYMLEMLIKDTRTPPNPSQRGGVILFWFRLAWKTSPAEEQLREDYRKLCLLAGLEPPADVL' A
#
# COMPACT_ATOMS: atom_id res chain seq x y z
N MET A 1 7.66 -16.67 22.92
CA MET A 1 8.52 -16.86 21.76
C MET A 1 8.16 -15.87 20.67
N VAL A 2 9.12 -15.09 20.26
CA VAL A 2 8.88 -14.07 19.22
C VAL A 2 9.10 -14.70 17.86
N LYS A 3 8.06 -14.73 17.07
CA LYS A 3 8.13 -15.20 15.71
C LYS A 3 8.77 -14.11 14.87
N PRO A 4 9.80 -14.40 14.07
CA PRO A 4 10.35 -13.38 13.19
C PRO A 4 9.27 -12.91 12.21
N LEU A 5 9.24 -11.60 12.02
CA LEU A 5 8.30 -11.01 11.07
C LEU A 5 8.77 -11.34 9.66
N SER A 6 8.09 -12.32 9.07
CA SER A 6 8.36 -12.75 7.71
C SER A 6 7.07 -12.62 6.92
N LEU A 7 6.83 -11.42 6.39
CA LEU A 7 5.64 -11.15 5.61
C LEU A 7 5.92 -11.40 4.13
N THR A 8 5.02 -12.12 3.49
CA THR A 8 5.07 -12.30 2.05
C THR A 8 4.55 -11.06 1.34
N TYR A 9 4.82 -10.96 0.05
CA TYR A 9 4.29 -9.87 -0.76
C TYR A 9 2.77 -9.79 -0.66
N ASP A 10 2.09 -10.93 -0.77
CA ASP A 10 0.63 -10.97 -0.73
C ASP A 10 0.09 -10.50 0.63
N GLU A 11 0.75 -10.89 1.70
CA GLU A 11 0.35 -10.46 3.04
C GLU A 11 0.53 -8.95 3.21
N LEU A 12 1.62 -8.39 2.69
CA LEU A 12 1.86 -6.96 2.73
C LEU A 12 0.79 -6.21 1.96
N LEU A 13 0.41 -6.72 0.79
CA LEU A 13 -0.63 -6.10 -0.03
C LEU A 13 -1.97 -6.09 0.69
N VAL A 14 -2.34 -7.21 1.30
CA VAL A 14 -3.59 -7.30 2.07
C VAL A 14 -3.60 -6.30 3.22
N GLN A 15 -2.49 -6.17 3.94
CA GLN A 15 -2.38 -5.23 5.04
C GLN A 15 -2.50 -3.78 4.56
N ALA A 16 -1.88 -3.46 3.43
CA ALA A 16 -1.99 -2.12 2.86
C ALA A 16 -3.42 -1.79 2.46
N GLU A 17 -4.09 -2.72 1.81
CA GLU A 17 -5.49 -2.56 1.44
C GLU A 17 -6.37 -2.34 2.67
N TYR A 18 -6.15 -3.13 3.71
CA TYR A 18 -6.89 -3.03 4.95
C TYR A 18 -6.71 -1.65 5.60
N MET A 19 -5.48 -1.19 5.68
CA MET A 19 -5.18 0.12 6.26
C MET A 19 -5.84 1.25 5.47
N LEU A 20 -5.78 1.18 4.15
CA LEU A 20 -6.43 2.18 3.30
C LEU A 20 -7.94 2.17 3.48
N GLU A 21 -8.55 1.00 3.56
CA GLU A 21 -9.98 0.88 3.79
C GLU A 21 -10.39 1.48 5.13
N MET A 22 -9.60 1.26 6.16
CA MET A 22 -9.86 1.85 7.48
C MET A 22 -9.81 3.37 7.43
N LEU A 23 -8.82 3.93 6.73
CA LEU A 23 -8.70 5.37 6.58
C LEU A 23 -9.88 5.97 5.81
N ILE A 24 -10.35 5.26 4.80
CA ILE A 24 -11.49 5.70 4.00
C ILE A 24 -12.78 5.65 4.79
N LYS A 25 -12.95 4.62 5.61
CA LYS A 25 -14.17 4.44 6.42
C LYS A 25 -14.21 5.33 7.65
N ASP A 26 -13.09 5.88 8.06
CA ASP A 26 -13.05 6.76 9.22
C ASP A 26 -13.60 8.13 8.85
N THR A 27 -14.84 8.38 9.22
CA THR A 27 -15.52 9.62 8.92
C THR A 27 -15.29 10.70 9.96
N ARG A 28 -14.58 10.38 11.05
CA ARG A 28 -14.32 11.32 12.12
C ARG A 28 -13.24 12.33 11.76
N THR A 29 -12.35 11.97 10.84
CA THR A 29 -11.30 12.85 10.38
C THR A 29 -11.51 13.16 8.90
N PRO A 30 -11.17 14.40 8.46
CA PRO A 30 -11.27 14.72 7.05
C PRO A 30 -10.28 13.88 6.22
N PRO A 31 -10.59 13.63 4.95
CA PRO A 31 -9.67 12.88 4.08
C PRO A 31 -8.29 13.52 4.05
N ASN A 32 -7.27 12.72 4.24
CA ASN A 32 -5.89 13.19 4.23
C ASN A 32 -5.08 12.43 3.17
N PRO A 33 -4.88 13.03 1.99
CA PRO A 33 -4.12 12.37 0.92
C PRO A 33 -2.69 12.02 1.33
N SER A 34 -2.07 12.85 2.15
CA SER A 34 -0.70 12.58 2.63
C SER A 34 -0.63 11.32 3.47
N GLN A 35 -1.63 11.10 4.31
CA GLN A 35 -1.69 9.90 5.14
C GLN A 35 -1.87 8.65 4.31
N ARG A 36 -2.78 8.70 3.33
CA ARG A 36 -3.01 7.58 2.42
C ARG A 36 -1.78 7.32 1.56
N GLY A 37 -1.16 8.37 1.05
CA GLY A 37 0.08 8.25 0.28
C GLY A 37 1.20 7.65 1.11
N GLY A 38 1.27 8.00 2.40
CA GLY A 38 2.25 7.44 3.32
C GLY A 38 2.11 5.94 3.48
N VAL A 39 0.88 5.44 3.58
CA VAL A 39 0.62 4.00 3.66
C VAL A 39 1.13 3.29 2.40
N ILE A 40 0.86 3.85 1.24
CA ILE A 40 1.26 3.26 -0.03
C ILE A 40 2.79 3.25 -0.17
N LEU A 41 3.46 4.34 0.20
CA LEU A 41 4.91 4.41 0.15
C LEU A 41 5.56 3.43 1.12
N PHE A 42 5.00 3.28 2.30
CA PHE A 42 5.48 2.33 3.28
C PHE A 42 5.35 0.90 2.76
N TRP A 43 4.18 0.58 2.20
CA TRP A 43 3.96 -0.71 1.56
C TRP A 43 4.96 -0.95 0.43
N PHE A 44 5.18 0.04 -0.41
CA PHE A 44 6.07 -0.06 -1.56
C PHE A 44 7.48 -0.44 -1.11
N ARG A 45 7.99 0.22 -0.09
CA ARG A 45 9.33 -0.05 0.44
C ARG A 45 9.47 -1.47 0.98
N LEU A 46 8.46 -1.94 1.69
CA LEU A 46 8.48 -3.29 2.24
C LEU A 46 8.31 -4.33 1.14
N ALA A 47 7.41 -4.07 0.21
CA ALA A 47 7.16 -4.98 -0.90
C ALA A 47 8.38 -5.15 -1.80
N TRP A 48 9.10 -4.07 -2.03
CA TRP A 48 10.32 -4.11 -2.82
C TRP A 48 11.31 -5.13 -2.27
N LYS A 49 11.39 -5.25 -0.95
CA LYS A 49 12.31 -6.17 -0.28
C LYS A 49 11.94 -7.63 -0.49
N THR A 50 10.73 -7.94 -0.89
CA THR A 50 10.32 -9.31 -1.16
C THR A 50 10.68 -9.78 -2.56
N SER A 51 11.31 -8.92 -3.36
CA SER A 51 11.73 -9.20 -4.74
C SER A 51 10.57 -9.64 -5.64
N PRO A 52 9.46 -8.88 -5.67
CA PRO A 52 8.35 -9.22 -6.55
C PRO A 52 8.67 -8.96 -8.01
N ALA A 53 7.85 -9.52 -8.91
CA ALA A 53 7.94 -9.17 -10.31
C ALA A 53 7.63 -7.68 -10.49
N GLU A 54 8.42 -6.99 -11.30
CA GLU A 54 8.29 -5.55 -11.50
C GLU A 54 6.91 -5.16 -11.99
N GLU A 55 6.35 -5.90 -12.91
CA GLU A 55 5.00 -5.65 -13.43
C GLU A 55 3.95 -5.77 -12.33
N GLN A 56 4.07 -6.79 -11.50
CA GLN A 56 3.14 -7.01 -10.40
C GLN A 56 3.20 -5.85 -9.42
N LEU A 57 4.40 -5.40 -9.09
CA LEU A 57 4.59 -4.29 -8.17
C LEU A 57 3.96 -3.01 -8.70
N ARG A 58 4.13 -2.73 -10.00
CA ARG A 58 3.54 -1.56 -10.64
C ARG A 58 2.02 -1.60 -10.62
N GLU A 59 1.46 -2.75 -10.96
CA GLU A 59 0.01 -2.92 -11.00
C GLU A 59 -0.60 -2.74 -9.62
N ASP A 60 0.01 -3.34 -8.61
CA ASP A 60 -0.50 -3.23 -7.25
C ASP A 60 -0.33 -1.82 -6.69
N TYR A 61 0.76 -1.15 -7.02
CA TYR A 61 0.95 0.24 -6.66
C TYR A 61 -0.18 1.10 -7.22
N ARG A 62 -0.46 0.95 -8.50
CA ARG A 62 -1.53 1.68 -9.17
C ARG A 62 -2.89 1.36 -8.56
N LYS A 63 -3.13 0.09 -8.27
CA LYS A 63 -4.36 -0.38 -7.65
C LYS A 63 -4.57 0.26 -6.27
N LEU A 64 -3.52 0.32 -5.45
CA LEU A 64 -3.61 0.95 -4.13
C LEU A 64 -3.88 2.44 -4.24
N CYS A 65 -3.25 3.12 -5.20
CA CYS A 65 -3.52 4.54 -5.43
C CYS A 65 -4.98 4.76 -5.79
N LEU A 66 -5.53 3.96 -6.68
CA LEU A 66 -6.93 4.08 -7.07
C LEU A 66 -7.87 3.79 -5.90
N LEU A 67 -7.55 2.78 -5.11
CA LEU A 67 -8.33 2.46 -3.91
C LEU A 67 -8.34 3.63 -2.93
N ALA A 68 -7.22 4.30 -2.79
CA ALA A 68 -7.08 5.44 -1.87
C ALA A 68 -7.69 6.73 -2.44
N GLY A 69 -8.16 6.72 -3.68
CA GLY A 69 -8.66 7.92 -4.33
C GLY A 69 -7.57 8.88 -4.76
N LEU A 70 -6.34 8.37 -4.90
CA LEU A 70 -5.20 9.16 -5.35
C LEU A 70 -4.93 8.89 -6.82
N GLU A 71 -4.39 9.89 -7.51
CA GLU A 71 -3.98 9.73 -8.89
C GLU A 71 -2.64 8.98 -8.91
N PRO A 72 -2.56 7.82 -9.59
CA PRO A 72 -1.28 7.11 -9.67
C PRO A 72 -0.29 7.91 -10.49
N PRO A 73 0.99 7.93 -10.11
CA PRO A 73 2.00 8.62 -10.89
C PRO A 73 2.15 7.96 -12.25
N ALA A 74 2.38 8.81 -13.28
CA ALA A 74 2.55 8.31 -14.63
C ALA A 74 3.79 7.43 -14.75
N ASP A 75 4.74 7.65 -13.88
CA ASP A 75 6.06 7.01 -13.93
C ASP A 75 6.28 6.25 -12.63
N VAL A 76 5.65 5.09 -12.53
CA VAL A 76 5.85 4.20 -11.39
C VAL A 76 7.06 3.32 -11.69
N LEU A 77 8.10 3.46 -10.90
CA LEU A 77 9.36 2.76 -11.09
C LEU A 77 10.09 3.27 -12.35
#